data_25877bfcab54c72bb174b8eea964cfd9
#
_entry.id   25877bfcab54c72bb174b8eea964cfd9
#
_cell.length_a   1.000
_cell.length_b   1.000
_cell.length_c   1.000
_cell.angle_alpha   90.00
_cell.angle_beta   90.00
_cell.angle_gamma   90.00
#
_symmetry.space_group_name_H-M   'P 1'
#
loop_
_entity.id
_entity.type
_entity.pdbx_description
1 polymer ?
#
loop_
_entity_poly.entity_id
_entity_poly.type
_entity_poly.pdbx_seq_one_letter_code
_entity_poly.pdbx_strand_id
1 'polypeptide(L)'
;MKDLSKEIEQVIKGVQARKVILQTLLEGVPKKGSDLRRALADAFDRRINGVSDALIYFNLQALENAGYIHSYREWKDKYAKLNPEWIQPLRNYFRVIAPITCVGFIGDDPRVHLQLRMKFKLNRQFRPEKFLFFTSSRMRGRIAGFFDNVKVEFIQDNYLFDYKTVLKIIDEHIRKILPTHEVIIEVGHGTRFCSMALHKISLQYGLKSFYLTDDDQIIWIDE
;
A
#
# COMPACT_ATOMS: atom_id res chain seq x y z
N MET A 1 -18.79 1.87 -5.81
CA MET A 1 -17.35 1.54 -5.85
C MET A 1 -17.03 0.89 -7.19
N LYS A 2 -15.93 1.27 -7.87
CA LYS A 2 -15.50 0.57 -9.10
C LYS A 2 -15.15 -0.87 -8.75
N ASP A 3 -15.64 -1.82 -9.56
CA ASP A 3 -15.27 -3.23 -9.40
C ASP A 3 -13.85 -3.45 -9.97
N LEU A 4 -12.86 -3.14 -9.13
CA LEU A 4 -11.45 -3.24 -9.49
C LEU A 4 -11.07 -4.66 -9.95
N SER A 5 -11.76 -5.68 -9.46
CA SER A 5 -11.52 -7.06 -9.88
C SER A 5 -11.87 -7.27 -11.35
N LYS A 6 -12.98 -6.67 -11.82
CA LYS A 6 -13.35 -6.72 -13.25
C LYS A 6 -12.39 -5.95 -14.13
N GLU A 7 -11.91 -4.79 -13.68
CA GLU A 7 -10.90 -4.02 -14.42
C GLU A 7 -9.60 -4.83 -14.57
N ILE A 8 -9.12 -5.45 -13.50
CA ILE A 8 -7.94 -6.32 -13.53
C ILE A 8 -8.17 -7.50 -14.49
N GLU A 9 -9.32 -8.16 -14.38
CA GLU A 9 -9.65 -9.29 -15.25
C GLU A 9 -9.65 -8.91 -16.73
N GLN A 10 -10.21 -7.75 -17.09
CA GLN A 10 -10.21 -7.27 -18.48
C GLN A 10 -8.81 -7.09 -19.04
N VAL A 11 -7.85 -6.59 -18.24
CA VAL A 11 -6.48 -6.34 -18.69
C VAL A 11 -5.69 -7.62 -18.88
N ILE A 12 -5.92 -8.64 -18.03
CA ILE A 12 -5.18 -9.91 -18.08
C ILE A 12 -5.89 -11.00 -18.88
N LYS A 13 -7.19 -10.84 -19.20
CA LYS A 13 -8.00 -11.85 -19.89
C LYS A 13 -7.35 -12.29 -21.19
N GLY A 14 -7.10 -13.59 -21.32
CA GLY A 14 -6.48 -14.18 -22.49
C GLY A 14 -4.99 -13.85 -22.69
N VAL A 15 -4.35 -13.08 -21.80
CA VAL A 15 -2.93 -12.68 -21.93
C VAL A 15 -2.15 -13.08 -20.68
N GLN A 16 -1.73 -14.34 -20.64
CA GLN A 16 -0.98 -14.89 -19.49
C GLN A 16 0.30 -14.09 -19.17
N ALA A 17 0.96 -13.51 -20.17
CA ALA A 17 2.16 -12.71 -19.96
C ALA A 17 1.91 -11.49 -19.06
N ARG A 18 0.77 -10.79 -19.21
CA ARG A 18 0.41 -9.64 -18.36
C ARG A 18 0.20 -10.05 -16.91
N LYS A 19 -0.46 -11.21 -16.71
CA LYS A 19 -0.65 -11.78 -15.37
C LYS A 19 0.69 -12.01 -14.68
N VAL A 20 1.61 -12.69 -15.36
CA VAL A 20 2.96 -12.99 -14.82
C VAL A 20 3.72 -11.70 -14.51
N ILE A 21 3.71 -10.72 -15.43
CA ILE A 21 4.38 -9.43 -15.22
C ILE A 21 3.83 -8.73 -13.97
N LEU A 22 2.50 -8.62 -13.82
CA LEU A 22 1.88 -7.97 -12.66
C LEU A 22 2.20 -8.71 -11.36
N GLN A 23 2.18 -10.04 -11.35
CA GLN A 23 2.57 -10.84 -10.19
C GLN A 23 4.04 -10.63 -9.80
N THR A 24 4.94 -10.59 -10.78
CA THR A 24 6.37 -10.34 -10.56
C THR A 24 6.63 -8.95 -9.99
N LEU A 25 5.87 -7.94 -10.43
CA LEU A 25 5.99 -6.57 -9.94
C LEU A 25 5.43 -6.40 -8.52
N LEU A 26 4.57 -7.30 -8.03
CA LEU A 26 4.08 -7.30 -6.65
C LEU A 26 5.14 -7.66 -5.61
N GLU A 27 6.32 -8.13 -6.01
CA GLU A 27 7.47 -8.30 -5.10
C GLU A 27 7.99 -6.97 -4.52
N GLY A 28 7.47 -5.84 -4.99
CA GLY A 28 7.67 -4.52 -4.38
C GLY A 28 8.92 -3.78 -4.83
N VAL A 29 9.74 -4.37 -5.68
CA VAL A 29 10.92 -3.71 -6.25
C VAL A 29 10.75 -3.53 -7.77
N PRO A 30 11.27 -2.42 -8.33
CA PRO A 30 11.28 -2.25 -9.78
C PRO A 30 12.02 -3.40 -10.48
N LYS A 31 11.47 -3.89 -11.58
CA LYS A 31 12.04 -5.01 -12.34
C LYS A 31 12.57 -4.54 -13.67
N LYS A 32 13.75 -5.06 -14.04
CA LYS A 32 14.32 -4.88 -15.38
C LYS A 32 13.61 -5.76 -16.41
N GLY A 33 13.73 -5.43 -17.67
CA GLY A 33 13.27 -6.30 -18.76
C GLY A 33 13.84 -7.72 -18.70
N SER A 34 15.10 -7.87 -18.27
CA SER A 34 15.73 -9.18 -18.05
C SER A 34 15.09 -10.01 -16.93
N ASP A 35 14.65 -9.35 -15.84
CA ASP A 35 13.98 -10.04 -14.72
C ASP A 35 12.59 -10.52 -15.16
N LEU A 36 11.87 -9.68 -15.88
CA LEU A 36 10.56 -10.03 -16.44
C LEU A 36 10.66 -11.13 -17.48
N ARG A 37 11.74 -11.13 -18.30
CA ARG A 37 12.02 -12.20 -19.24
C ARG A 37 12.20 -13.54 -18.53
N ARG A 38 12.98 -13.55 -17.45
CA ARG A 38 13.19 -14.76 -16.63
C ARG A 38 11.89 -15.24 -16.04
N ALA A 39 11.11 -14.36 -15.41
CA ALA A 39 9.80 -14.71 -14.83
C ALA A 39 8.83 -15.29 -15.88
N LEU A 40 8.80 -14.74 -17.10
CA LEU A 40 7.99 -15.27 -18.19
C LEU A 40 8.51 -16.61 -18.70
N ALA A 41 9.82 -16.79 -18.78
CA ALA A 41 10.43 -18.06 -19.20
C ALA A 41 10.07 -19.17 -18.20
N ASP A 42 10.21 -18.91 -16.91
CA ASP A 42 9.85 -19.83 -15.83
C ASP A 42 8.35 -20.18 -15.85
N ALA A 43 7.49 -19.16 -15.99
CA ALA A 43 6.04 -19.36 -16.01
C ALA A 43 5.52 -20.13 -17.25
N PHE A 44 6.25 -20.08 -18.36
CA PHE A 44 5.87 -20.76 -19.61
C PHE A 44 6.66 -22.04 -19.86
N ASP A 45 7.49 -22.48 -18.92
CA ASP A 45 8.41 -23.63 -19.07
C ASP A 45 9.25 -23.52 -20.35
N ARG A 46 9.86 -22.35 -20.56
CA ARG A 46 10.69 -22.03 -21.73
C ARG A 46 12.10 -21.64 -21.33
N ARG A 47 13.04 -21.84 -22.26
CA ARG A 47 14.37 -21.23 -22.10
C ARG A 47 14.26 -19.71 -22.16
N ILE A 48 15.10 -18.99 -21.42
CA ILE A 48 15.10 -17.50 -21.36
C ILE A 48 15.16 -16.90 -22.78
N ASN A 49 15.98 -17.48 -23.66
CA ASN A 49 16.10 -17.04 -25.06
C ASN A 49 14.84 -17.31 -25.90
N GLY A 50 13.92 -18.14 -25.43
CA GLY A 50 12.61 -18.40 -26.05
C GLY A 50 11.56 -17.32 -25.77
N VAL A 51 11.86 -16.34 -24.88
CA VAL A 51 11.00 -15.18 -24.61
C VAL A 51 11.58 -13.97 -25.32
N SER A 52 10.87 -13.48 -26.33
CA SER A 52 11.33 -12.33 -27.13
C SER A 52 11.19 -11.00 -26.38
N ASP A 53 12.07 -10.05 -26.68
CA ASP A 53 11.97 -8.68 -26.17
C ASP A 53 10.64 -8.02 -26.62
N ALA A 54 10.20 -8.30 -27.83
CA ALA A 54 8.95 -7.78 -28.36
C ALA A 54 7.75 -8.18 -27.48
N LEU A 55 7.71 -9.43 -26.99
CA LEU A 55 6.65 -9.88 -26.08
C LEU A 55 6.62 -9.06 -24.79
N ILE A 56 7.79 -8.78 -24.21
CA ILE A 56 7.91 -7.99 -22.97
C ILE A 56 7.47 -6.55 -23.24
N TYR A 57 8.04 -5.91 -24.26
CA TYR A 57 7.74 -4.51 -24.58
C TYR A 57 6.26 -4.28 -24.91
N PHE A 58 5.65 -5.15 -25.70
CA PHE A 58 4.24 -5.05 -26.04
C PHE A 58 3.34 -5.13 -24.79
N ASN A 59 3.62 -6.08 -23.89
CA ASN A 59 2.81 -6.22 -22.68
C ASN A 59 3.07 -5.10 -21.65
N LEU A 60 4.31 -4.64 -21.50
CA LEU A 60 4.60 -3.45 -20.68
C LEU A 60 3.89 -2.21 -21.21
N GLN A 61 3.92 -1.97 -22.53
CA GLN A 61 3.23 -0.83 -23.12
C GLN A 61 1.72 -0.90 -22.90
N ALA A 62 1.11 -2.08 -23.04
CA ALA A 62 -0.31 -2.26 -22.79
C ALA A 62 -0.68 -2.02 -21.31
N LEU A 63 0.13 -2.50 -20.36
CA LEU A 63 -0.07 -2.28 -18.93
C LEU A 63 0.16 -0.81 -18.54
N GLU A 64 1.11 -0.14 -19.16
CA GLU A 64 1.40 1.27 -18.94
C GLU A 64 0.27 2.15 -19.49
N ASN A 65 -0.21 1.89 -20.70
CA ASN A 65 -1.36 2.58 -21.28
C ASN A 65 -2.65 2.38 -20.47
N ALA A 66 -2.80 1.23 -19.84
CA ALA A 66 -3.91 0.94 -18.93
C ALA A 66 -3.71 1.51 -17.51
N GLY A 67 -2.59 2.16 -17.23
CA GLY A 67 -2.30 2.83 -15.96
C GLY A 67 -1.89 1.90 -14.82
N TYR A 68 -1.60 0.63 -15.06
CA TYR A 68 -1.20 -0.33 -14.01
C TYR A 68 0.25 -0.15 -13.57
N ILE A 69 1.11 0.22 -14.48
CA ILE A 69 2.54 0.34 -14.26
C ILE A 69 3.07 1.68 -14.72
N HIS A 70 4.23 2.02 -14.22
CA HIS A 70 5.06 3.10 -14.72
C HIS A 70 6.42 2.54 -15.12
N SER A 71 6.86 2.85 -16.36
CA SER A 71 8.18 2.48 -16.85
C SER A 71 9.10 3.69 -16.86
N TYR A 72 10.38 3.47 -16.52
CA TYR A 72 11.40 4.49 -16.59
C TYR A 72 12.74 3.88 -17.01
N ARG A 73 13.65 4.72 -17.47
CA ARG A 73 15.00 4.29 -17.82
C ARG A 73 15.98 4.78 -16.77
N GLU A 74 16.88 3.87 -16.40
CA GLU A 74 18.03 4.18 -15.60
C GLU A 74 19.27 3.61 -16.29
N TRP A 75 20.16 4.50 -16.75
CA TRP A 75 21.27 4.15 -17.63
C TRP A 75 20.78 3.47 -18.94
N LYS A 76 21.20 2.24 -19.19
CA LYS A 76 20.83 1.46 -20.37
C LYS A 76 19.59 0.58 -20.16
N ASP A 77 19.16 0.43 -18.90
CA ASP A 77 18.10 -0.50 -18.54
C ASP A 77 16.73 0.21 -18.46
N LYS A 78 15.70 -0.46 -18.95
CA LYS A 78 14.31 -0.07 -18.72
C LYS A 78 13.77 -0.84 -17.53
N TYR A 79 13.24 -0.11 -16.55
CA TYR A 79 12.59 -0.63 -15.37
C TYR A 79 11.08 -0.43 -15.45
N ALA A 80 10.33 -1.34 -14.85
CA ALA A 80 8.90 -1.21 -14.62
C ALA A 80 8.59 -1.39 -13.14
N LYS A 81 7.62 -0.62 -12.65
CA LYS A 81 7.04 -0.75 -11.30
C LYS A 81 5.54 -0.55 -11.36
N LEU A 82 4.83 -1.10 -10.39
CA LEU A 82 3.39 -0.87 -10.24
C LEU A 82 3.11 0.59 -9.86
N ASN A 83 2.02 1.13 -10.39
CA ASN A 83 1.45 2.35 -9.84
C ASN A 83 0.86 2.03 -8.45
N PRO A 84 1.08 2.88 -7.44
CA PRO A 84 0.70 2.59 -6.06
C PRO A 84 -0.78 2.24 -5.87
N GLU A 85 -1.67 2.83 -6.67
CA GLU A 85 -3.12 2.61 -6.63
C GLU A 85 -3.53 1.16 -6.98
N TRP A 86 -2.67 0.43 -7.67
CA TRP A 86 -2.92 -0.95 -8.10
C TRP A 86 -2.27 -2.01 -7.20
N ILE A 87 -1.37 -1.63 -6.29
CA ILE A 87 -0.63 -2.61 -5.49
C ILE A 87 -1.58 -3.43 -4.61
N GLN A 88 -2.42 -2.79 -3.81
CA GLN A 88 -3.32 -3.50 -2.91
C GLN A 88 -4.46 -4.22 -3.67
N PRO A 89 -5.12 -3.61 -4.67
CA PRO A 89 -6.10 -4.32 -5.49
C PRO A 89 -5.53 -5.58 -6.17
N LEU A 90 -4.30 -5.52 -6.70
CA LEU A 90 -3.65 -6.68 -7.31
C LEU A 90 -3.28 -7.75 -6.28
N ARG A 91 -2.82 -7.38 -5.08
CA ARG A 91 -2.60 -8.34 -3.99
C ARG A 91 -3.88 -9.08 -3.63
N ASN A 92 -4.97 -8.35 -3.47
CA ASN A 92 -6.28 -8.94 -3.18
C ASN A 92 -6.72 -9.90 -4.31
N TYR A 93 -6.59 -9.47 -5.56
CA TYR A 93 -6.95 -10.26 -6.74
C TYR A 93 -6.12 -11.54 -6.86
N PHE A 94 -4.80 -11.44 -6.71
CA PHE A 94 -3.88 -12.58 -6.81
C PHE A 94 -3.71 -13.36 -5.49
N ARG A 95 -4.34 -12.90 -4.40
CA ARG A 95 -4.22 -13.46 -3.05
C ARG A 95 -2.76 -13.52 -2.56
N VAL A 96 -2.01 -12.46 -2.85
CA VAL A 96 -0.62 -12.32 -2.39
C VAL A 96 -0.63 -11.81 -0.95
N ILE A 97 -0.03 -12.58 -0.06
CA ILE A 97 0.11 -12.21 1.35
C ILE A 97 1.35 -11.32 1.50
N ALA A 98 1.20 -10.22 2.21
CA ALA A 98 2.29 -9.32 2.59
C ALA A 98 2.20 -9.00 4.10
N PRO A 99 3.32 -8.63 4.75
CA PRO A 99 3.29 -8.17 6.12
C PRO A 99 2.41 -6.93 6.25
N ILE A 100 1.70 -6.79 7.37
CA ILE A 100 0.72 -5.74 7.56
C ILE A 100 1.35 -4.57 8.33
N THR A 101 1.13 -3.34 7.86
CA THR A 101 1.38 -2.10 8.60
C THR A 101 0.06 -1.42 8.93
N CYS A 102 -0.18 -1.15 10.20
CA CYS A 102 -1.29 -0.32 10.65
C CYS A 102 -0.87 1.16 10.65
N VAL A 103 -1.67 2.01 10.01
CA VAL A 103 -1.42 3.45 9.93
C VAL A 103 -2.58 4.22 10.57
N GLY A 104 -2.28 5.24 11.37
CA GLY A 104 -3.30 6.04 12.03
C GLY A 104 -2.75 7.34 12.62
N PHE A 105 -3.60 8.05 13.34
CA PHE A 105 -3.21 9.23 14.12
C PHE A 105 -3.24 8.92 15.62
N ILE A 106 -2.30 9.53 16.35
CA ILE A 106 -2.40 9.68 17.81
C ILE A 106 -2.93 11.10 18.05
N GLY A 107 -4.16 11.19 18.58
CA GLY A 107 -4.75 12.45 18.97
C GLY A 107 -4.23 12.95 20.31
N ASP A 108 -5.11 13.47 21.17
CA ASP A 108 -4.74 13.99 22.49
C ASP A 108 -4.46 12.90 23.51
N ASP A 109 -4.95 11.67 23.31
CA ASP A 109 -4.60 10.50 24.14
C ASP A 109 -3.36 9.78 23.61
N PRO A 110 -2.23 9.90 24.28
CA PRO A 110 -1.00 9.23 23.86
C PRO A 110 -1.05 7.71 23.95
N ARG A 111 -2.08 7.11 24.60
CA ARG A 111 -2.21 5.66 24.80
C ARG A 111 -2.85 4.93 23.62
N VAL A 112 -3.44 5.65 22.66
CA VAL A 112 -4.13 5.06 21.49
C VAL A 112 -3.27 4.01 20.78
N HIS A 113 -1.97 4.27 20.58
CA HIS A 113 -1.06 3.32 19.95
C HIS A 113 -0.90 2.03 20.75
N LEU A 114 -0.96 2.08 22.08
CA LEU A 114 -0.90 0.90 22.94
C LEU A 114 -2.21 0.11 22.86
N GLN A 115 -3.36 0.78 22.90
CA GLN A 115 -4.67 0.16 22.77
C GLN A 115 -4.78 -0.60 21.44
N LEU A 116 -4.45 0.02 20.33
CA LEU A 116 -4.46 -0.62 18.99
C LEU A 116 -3.54 -1.85 18.95
N ARG A 117 -2.33 -1.76 19.50
CA ARG A 117 -1.40 -2.90 19.55
C ARG A 117 -1.95 -4.06 20.37
N MET A 118 -2.53 -3.77 21.52
CA MET A 118 -3.14 -4.81 22.38
C MET A 118 -4.31 -5.50 21.66
N LYS A 119 -5.18 -4.73 21.00
CA LYS A 119 -6.31 -5.28 20.24
C LYS A 119 -5.86 -6.17 19.09
N PHE A 120 -4.91 -5.72 18.30
CA PHE A 120 -4.39 -6.54 17.20
C PHE A 120 -3.56 -7.74 17.64
N LYS A 121 -2.96 -7.72 18.84
CA LYS A 121 -2.27 -8.90 19.39
C LYS A 121 -3.24 -10.07 19.58
N LEU A 122 -4.50 -9.78 19.90
CA LEU A 122 -5.55 -10.77 20.10
C LEU A 122 -6.31 -11.13 18.79
N ASN A 123 -6.17 -10.31 17.75
CA ASN A 123 -6.82 -10.55 16.48
C ASN A 123 -6.04 -11.56 15.65
N ARG A 124 -6.69 -12.66 15.26
CA ARG A 124 -6.05 -13.72 14.46
C ARG A 124 -6.01 -13.40 12.95
N GLN A 125 -6.92 -12.58 12.47
CA GLN A 125 -7.08 -12.30 11.04
C GLN A 125 -6.17 -11.17 10.56
N PHE A 126 -6.05 -10.11 11.37
CA PHE A 126 -5.23 -8.94 11.06
C PHE A 126 -4.24 -8.72 12.20
N ARG A 127 -2.98 -9.05 11.96
CA ARG A 127 -1.91 -8.88 12.95
C ARG A 127 -0.82 -8.01 12.36
N PRO A 128 -0.91 -6.67 12.53
CA PRO A 128 0.13 -5.78 12.04
C PRO A 128 1.50 -6.10 12.64
N GLU A 129 2.50 -6.20 11.78
CA GLU A 129 3.90 -6.33 12.19
C GLU A 129 4.50 -4.98 12.54
N LYS A 130 4.02 -3.92 11.86
CA LYS A 130 4.48 -2.55 12.03
C LYS A 130 3.32 -1.59 12.24
N PHE A 131 3.62 -0.48 12.89
CA PHE A 131 2.71 0.62 13.13
C PHE A 131 3.37 1.92 12.70
N LEU A 132 2.66 2.74 11.93
CA LEU A 132 3.02 4.10 11.61
C LEU A 132 1.94 5.04 12.14
N PHE A 133 2.30 5.87 13.08
CA PHE A 133 1.39 6.87 13.61
C PHE A 133 1.86 8.26 13.28
N PHE A 134 0.91 9.11 12.94
CA PHE A 134 1.10 10.55 12.83
C PHE A 134 0.56 11.23 14.08
N THR A 135 1.17 12.32 14.48
CA THR A 135 0.70 13.11 15.63
C THR A 135 1.17 14.55 15.54
N SER A 136 0.59 15.39 16.39
CA SER A 136 1.01 16.78 16.60
C SER A 136 2.43 16.87 17.16
N SER A 137 3.21 17.85 16.72
CA SER A 137 4.52 18.15 17.30
C SER A 137 4.47 18.46 18.81
N ARG A 138 3.33 18.92 19.34
CA ARG A 138 3.11 19.12 20.79
C ARG A 138 3.14 17.83 21.59
N MET A 139 2.88 16.69 20.94
CA MET A 139 2.90 15.38 21.59
C MET A 139 4.33 14.84 21.80
N ARG A 140 5.34 15.53 21.23
CA ARG A 140 6.75 15.16 21.44
C ARG A 140 7.10 15.21 22.93
N GLY A 141 7.56 14.12 23.46
CA GLY A 141 7.84 13.97 24.90
C GLY A 141 6.66 13.46 25.75
N ARG A 142 5.42 13.46 25.22
CA ARG A 142 4.25 12.86 25.92
C ARG A 142 4.03 11.40 25.51
N ILE A 143 4.48 11.02 24.32
CA ILE A 143 4.40 9.65 23.82
C ILE A 143 5.63 8.91 24.33
N ALA A 144 5.44 8.07 25.32
CA ALA A 144 6.49 7.23 25.88
C ALA A 144 6.37 5.78 25.38
N GLY A 145 7.49 5.04 25.42
CA GLY A 145 7.47 3.60 25.18
C GLY A 145 7.34 3.21 23.71
N PHE A 146 8.17 3.81 22.84
CA PHE A 146 8.30 3.32 21.47
C PHE A 146 8.87 1.88 21.50
N PHE A 147 8.17 1.02 20.82
CA PHE A 147 8.65 -0.32 20.53
C PHE A 147 9.29 -0.31 19.14
N ASP A 148 10.21 -1.22 18.87
CA ASP A 148 10.96 -1.28 17.61
C ASP A 148 10.07 -1.33 16.36
N ASN A 149 8.83 -1.81 16.50
CA ASN A 149 7.87 -1.90 15.40
C ASN A 149 6.89 -0.72 15.30
N VAL A 150 7.08 0.35 16.09
CA VAL A 150 6.24 1.56 16.06
C VAL A 150 7.06 2.75 15.61
N LYS A 151 6.66 3.36 14.51
CA LYS A 151 7.20 4.62 14.02
C LYS A 151 6.18 5.73 14.26
N VAL A 152 6.64 6.87 14.77
CA VAL A 152 5.80 8.06 14.95
C VAL A 152 6.39 9.22 14.16
N GLU A 153 5.55 9.81 13.33
CA GLU A 153 5.87 11.00 12.53
C GLU A 153 5.17 12.20 13.13
N PHE A 154 5.96 13.22 13.46
CA PHE A 154 5.47 14.45 14.08
C PHE A 154 5.17 15.50 13.02
N ILE A 155 3.90 15.92 12.95
CA ILE A 155 3.43 16.97 12.05
C ILE A 155 3.33 18.28 12.82
N GLN A 156 3.75 19.38 12.21
CA GLN A 156 3.59 20.71 12.80
C GLN A 156 2.10 21.02 12.98
N ASP A 157 1.77 21.63 14.11
CA ASP A 157 0.37 21.81 14.52
C ASP A 157 -0.48 22.61 13.52
N ASN A 158 0.10 23.63 12.91
CA ASN A 158 -0.57 24.42 11.87
C ASN A 158 -0.95 23.59 10.64
N TYR A 159 -0.19 22.55 10.31
CA TYR A 159 -0.47 21.67 9.17
C TYR A 159 -1.63 20.70 9.45
N LEU A 160 -1.89 20.37 10.71
CA LEU A 160 -3.00 19.48 11.09
C LEU A 160 -4.40 20.08 10.79
N PHE A 161 -4.46 21.39 10.54
CA PHE A 161 -5.66 22.11 10.14
C PHE A 161 -5.69 22.47 8.65
N ASP A 162 -4.70 22.00 7.87
CA ASP A 162 -4.69 22.09 6.41
C ASP A 162 -4.83 20.69 5.80
N TYR A 163 -6.04 20.40 5.31
CA TYR A 163 -6.37 19.12 4.71
C TYR A 163 -5.42 18.70 3.58
N LYS A 164 -5.04 19.64 2.70
CA LYS A 164 -4.17 19.33 1.55
C LYS A 164 -2.77 18.92 2.00
N THR A 165 -2.23 19.62 2.98
CA THR A 165 -0.91 19.33 3.54
C THR A 165 -0.91 17.99 4.28
N VAL A 166 -1.92 17.73 5.12
CA VAL A 166 -2.07 16.44 5.82
C VAL A 166 -2.17 15.29 4.81
N LEU A 167 -3.04 15.44 3.80
CA LEU A 167 -3.22 14.43 2.76
C LEU A 167 -1.90 14.12 2.04
N LYS A 168 -1.14 15.14 1.67
CA LYS A 168 0.16 14.98 1.00
C LYS A 168 1.17 14.23 1.87
N ILE A 169 1.27 14.61 3.16
CA ILE A 169 2.20 13.96 4.09
C ILE A 169 1.88 12.46 4.24
N ILE A 170 0.59 12.13 4.44
CA ILE A 170 0.16 10.74 4.57
C ILE A 170 0.43 9.97 3.28
N ASP A 171 0.05 10.53 2.12
CA ASP A 171 0.23 9.92 0.81
C ASP A 171 1.70 9.56 0.54
N GLU A 172 2.62 10.47 0.83
CA GLU A 172 4.06 10.23 0.67
C GLU A 172 4.57 9.05 1.51
N HIS A 173 4.05 8.86 2.72
CA HIS A 173 4.42 7.75 3.59
C HIS A 173 3.78 6.44 3.13
N ILE A 174 2.51 6.46 2.75
CA ILE A 174 1.79 5.28 2.25
C ILE A 174 2.46 4.74 0.97
N ARG A 175 2.81 5.60 0.03
CA ARG A 175 3.54 5.21 -1.21
C ARG A 175 4.87 4.50 -0.94
N LYS A 176 5.54 4.80 0.16
CA LYS A 176 6.79 4.14 0.56
C LYS A 176 6.55 2.77 1.19
N ILE A 177 5.41 2.58 1.84
CA ILE A 177 5.07 1.34 2.56
C ILE A 177 4.41 0.32 1.62
N LEU A 178 3.49 0.76 0.76
CA LEU A 178 2.70 -0.10 -0.12
C LEU A 178 3.51 -1.13 -0.91
N PRO A 179 4.69 -0.83 -1.47
CA PRO A 179 5.44 -1.84 -2.21
C PRO A 179 5.77 -3.10 -1.42
N THR A 180 5.96 -2.98 -0.11
CA THR A 180 6.46 -4.08 0.74
C THR A 180 5.45 -4.58 1.76
N HIS A 181 4.41 -3.81 2.09
CA HIS A 181 3.43 -4.16 3.13
C HIS A 181 1.99 -3.97 2.64
N GLU A 182 1.09 -4.79 3.13
CA GLU A 182 -0.34 -4.47 3.16
C GLU A 182 -0.56 -3.36 4.19
N VAL A 183 -1.43 -2.39 3.88
CA VAL A 183 -1.71 -1.27 4.78
C VAL A 183 -3.16 -1.36 5.22
N ILE A 184 -3.38 -1.26 6.54
CA ILE A 184 -4.69 -1.03 7.15
C ILE A 184 -4.70 0.33 7.82
N ILE A 185 -5.82 1.05 7.74
CA ILE A 185 -5.90 2.45 8.17
C ILE A 185 -6.90 2.62 9.31
N GLU A 186 -6.41 3.19 10.41
CA GLU A 186 -7.25 3.65 11.51
C GLU A 186 -7.65 5.11 11.25
N VAL A 187 -8.96 5.40 11.22
CA VAL A 187 -9.49 6.72 10.83
C VAL A 187 -10.20 7.48 11.96
N GLY A 188 -10.26 6.92 13.17
CA GLY A 188 -11.02 7.47 14.28
C GLY A 188 -10.33 8.60 15.04
N HIS A 189 -9.00 8.63 15.02
CA HIS A 189 -8.21 9.54 15.84
C HIS A 189 -7.61 10.70 15.06
N GLY A 190 -7.30 11.80 15.79
CA GLY A 190 -6.75 13.02 15.21
C GLY A 190 -7.82 14.08 14.95
N THR A 191 -7.47 15.10 14.17
CA THR A 191 -8.43 16.12 13.74
C THR A 191 -9.38 15.58 12.66
N ARG A 192 -10.51 16.25 12.42
CA ARG A 192 -11.40 15.88 11.30
C ARG A 192 -10.68 15.83 9.96
N PHE A 193 -9.73 16.74 9.73
CA PHE A 193 -8.92 16.73 8.50
C PHE A 193 -8.01 15.52 8.41
N CYS A 194 -7.46 15.05 9.54
CA CYS A 194 -6.66 13.82 9.60
C CYS A 194 -7.51 12.60 9.23
N SER A 195 -8.69 12.46 9.84
CA SER A 195 -9.62 11.36 9.54
C SER A 195 -10.07 11.37 8.08
N MET A 196 -10.43 12.55 7.55
CA MET A 196 -10.80 12.71 6.14
C MET A 196 -9.66 12.36 5.18
N ALA A 197 -8.43 12.75 5.51
CA ALA A 197 -7.25 12.45 4.69
C ALA A 197 -6.94 10.95 4.69
N LEU A 198 -6.97 10.30 5.86
CA LEU A 198 -6.79 8.86 5.97
C LEU A 198 -7.87 8.08 5.21
N HIS A 199 -9.14 8.47 5.35
CA HIS A 199 -10.24 7.85 4.61
C HIS A 199 -10.09 8.05 3.10
N LYS A 200 -9.71 9.26 2.64
CA LYS A 200 -9.43 9.51 1.22
C LYS A 200 -8.31 8.62 0.69
N ILE A 201 -7.25 8.43 1.46
CA ILE A 201 -6.13 7.55 1.12
C ILE A 201 -6.59 6.08 1.05
N SER A 202 -7.44 5.63 2.00
CA SER A 202 -7.94 4.26 1.96
C SER A 202 -8.72 3.98 0.67
N LEU A 203 -9.59 4.89 0.26
CA LEU A 203 -10.35 4.77 -0.99
C LEU A 203 -9.43 4.81 -2.23
N GLN A 204 -8.42 5.69 -2.22
CA GLN A 204 -7.51 5.86 -3.36
C GLN A 204 -6.68 4.61 -3.65
N TYR A 205 -6.23 3.92 -2.60
CA TYR A 205 -5.36 2.75 -2.72
C TYR A 205 -6.08 1.42 -2.49
N GLY A 206 -7.40 1.41 -2.29
CA GLY A 206 -8.18 0.21 -2.01
C GLY A 206 -7.75 -0.48 -0.71
N LEU A 207 -7.43 0.32 0.33
CA LEU A 207 -6.98 -0.15 1.63
C LEU A 207 -8.18 -0.38 2.55
N LYS A 208 -8.07 -1.37 3.41
CA LYS A 208 -9.04 -1.57 4.49
C LYS A 208 -8.89 -0.46 5.53
N SER A 209 -10.02 0.07 5.98
CA SER A 209 -10.05 1.08 7.03
C SER A 209 -10.98 0.68 8.17
N PHE A 210 -10.68 1.15 9.35
CA PHE A 210 -11.45 0.89 10.56
C PHE A 210 -11.36 2.08 11.51
N TYR A 211 -12.22 2.09 12.49
CA TYR A 211 -12.08 2.95 13.66
C TYR A 211 -12.12 2.13 14.96
N LEU A 212 -11.44 2.62 15.98
CA LEU A 212 -11.49 2.09 17.32
C LEU A 212 -12.54 2.89 18.09
N THR A 213 -13.54 2.20 18.66
CA THR A 213 -14.59 2.82 19.47
C THR A 213 -14.11 3.12 20.89
N ASP A 214 -14.83 3.92 21.65
CA ASP A 214 -14.52 4.28 23.04
C ASP A 214 -14.53 3.04 23.97
N ASP A 215 -15.31 2.02 23.63
CA ASP A 215 -15.33 0.71 24.30
C ASP A 215 -14.31 -0.28 23.72
N ASP A 216 -13.32 0.25 23.03
CA ASP A 216 -12.20 -0.50 22.49
C ASP A 216 -12.59 -1.58 21.44
N GLN A 217 -13.65 -1.43 20.68
CA GLN A 217 -13.99 -2.34 19.57
C GLN A 217 -13.42 -1.83 18.25
N ILE A 218 -12.96 -2.75 17.41
CA ILE A 218 -12.55 -2.45 16.03
C ILE A 218 -13.77 -2.61 15.14
N ILE A 219 -14.20 -1.51 14.51
CA ILE A 219 -15.28 -1.52 13.52
C ILE A 219 -14.67 -1.21 12.16
N TRP A 220 -14.77 -2.19 11.26
CA TRP A 220 -14.29 -2.03 9.89
C TRP A 220 -15.28 -1.14 9.11
N ILE A 221 -14.70 -0.18 8.38
CA ILE A 221 -15.46 0.68 7.48
C ILE A 221 -15.41 -0.01 6.13
N ASP A 222 -16.56 -0.48 5.72
CA ASP A 222 -16.64 -1.35 4.56
C ASP A 222 -16.44 -0.74 3.22
N GLU A 223 -16.17 -1.49 2.52
CA GLU A 223 -16.17 -2.71 1.66
C GLU A 223 -17.31 -2.70 0.67
#